data_1c4e25aa4a81dc1b9e0cf06a65ee2feb
#
_entry.id   1c4e25aa4a81dc1b9e0cf06a65ee2feb
#
_cell.length_a   1.000
_cell.length_b   1.000
_cell.length_c   1.000
_cell.angle_alpha   90.00
_cell.angle_beta   90.00
_cell.angle_gamma   90.00
#
_symmetry.space_group_name_H-M   'P 1'
#
loop_
_entity.id
_entity.type
_entity.pdbx_description
1 polymer ?
#
loop_
_entity_poly.entity_id
_entity_poly.type
_entity_poly.pdbx_seq_one_letter_code
_entity_poly.pdbx_strand_id
1 'polypeptide(L)'
;VQIEIEAFQPLRNTGGFDERAWALSSNVSFKGKVKRIDTCRPTAGWDGRMLRWKERKLQQIEHRHRADVALYMEALLFGESRMLDEQTSFSYRVTGLLHLLVISGSHIAMLIVAMRILLQPIPIRRETKTVLMIFSITVFGWMTSFSPPVARAVVVADAILFLSLFGVTIRDPIRLLSWCAAGMLTVQPFLLTNLGFQLTVGMTFFLLVTRQIWTGLIELSVFAQLFGLIVLWQVQPVLSVAAPIWNLVMAICISWIIMPLAFVTWMIPSIAPLFMVVLDAIHGMFTLHDDLRPWLPLHDLALPSQIALWLGLWGSLTLMNRKRWIGWGAAIMTCGLIAGWSEWSESSRVTFLDVGQGDAIVVESGRTIGVIDVGGVFQDPNEQKRSTFDPGEDVLAPYLWKRGERSLDFVLLTHADHDHIGGLEGLLKVVTVEELWISKEVANAEKREELLHLAAAYDVSVHYLEADDRPTPWMWIVAPNRPHEDENDHSISLYMKVGGMRYLLTGDLPIEGEAELPTLDVDVFKLGHHGSDTSSGEELLERIDPEWVIASVGSNNRYGHPHEETLRRVVGKRLLRTDLNGMIVCEENMCRGIIE
;
A
#
# COMPACT_ATOMS: atom_id res chain seq x y z
N VAL A 1 26.79 -9.26 17.43
CA VAL A 1 25.35 -9.07 17.14
C VAL A 1 24.79 -10.41 16.73
N GLN A 2 23.69 -10.80 17.36
CA GLN A 2 22.94 -12.00 17.01
C GLN A 2 21.77 -11.61 16.12
N ILE A 3 21.74 -12.12 14.89
CA ILE A 3 20.73 -11.80 13.89
C ILE A 3 20.02 -13.08 13.52
N GLU A 4 18.71 -13.07 13.55
CA GLU A 4 17.87 -14.11 12.95
C GLU A 4 17.58 -13.71 11.50
N ILE A 5 17.97 -14.56 10.55
CA ILE A 5 17.75 -14.31 9.13
C ILE A 5 16.32 -14.72 8.80
N GLU A 6 15.59 -13.84 8.17
CA GLU A 6 14.21 -14.06 7.72
C GLU A 6 14.15 -14.12 6.19
N ALA A 7 13.27 -14.96 5.66
CA ALA A 7 12.98 -14.99 4.23
C ALA A 7 12.11 -13.78 3.83
N PHE A 8 12.31 -13.27 2.62
CA PHE A 8 11.40 -12.29 2.04
C PHE A 8 10.06 -12.94 1.73
N GLN A 9 8.99 -12.28 2.13
CA GLN A 9 7.64 -12.76 1.88
C GLN A 9 7.26 -12.50 0.42
N PRO A 10 6.67 -13.48 -0.28
CA PRO A 10 6.05 -13.26 -1.57
C PRO A 10 4.77 -12.42 -1.41
N LEU A 11 4.11 -12.09 -2.52
CA LEU A 11 2.77 -11.48 -2.49
C LEU A 11 1.82 -12.40 -1.72
N ARG A 12 1.23 -11.90 -0.63
CA ARG A 12 0.35 -12.68 0.23
C ARG A 12 -1.13 -12.39 0.01
N ASN A 13 -1.46 -11.17 -0.43
CA ASN A 13 -2.82 -10.75 -0.79
C ASN A 13 -2.78 -9.96 -2.09
N THR A 14 -3.81 -10.09 -2.94
CA THR A 14 -3.98 -9.23 -4.11
C THR A 14 -4.07 -7.77 -3.67
N GLY A 15 -3.32 -6.89 -4.33
CA GLY A 15 -3.20 -5.47 -3.95
C GLY A 15 -2.17 -5.19 -2.85
N GLY A 16 -1.59 -6.23 -2.24
CA GLY A 16 -0.55 -6.12 -1.22
C GLY A 16 0.85 -5.86 -1.78
N PHE A 17 1.83 -5.83 -0.90
CA PHE A 17 3.24 -5.61 -1.23
C PHE A 17 3.99 -6.93 -1.40
N ASP A 18 4.66 -7.13 -2.54
CA ASP A 18 5.55 -8.26 -2.79
C ASP A 18 6.98 -7.91 -2.34
N GLU A 19 7.32 -8.32 -1.11
CA GLU A 19 8.63 -8.06 -0.53
C GLU A 19 9.75 -8.77 -1.29
N ARG A 20 9.49 -10.00 -1.80
CA ARG A 20 10.46 -10.79 -2.54
C ARG A 20 10.80 -10.13 -3.88
N ALA A 21 9.79 -9.68 -4.63
CA ALA A 21 10.00 -8.97 -5.88
C ALA A 21 10.74 -7.64 -5.66
N TRP A 22 10.37 -6.91 -4.60
CA TRP A 22 11.07 -5.68 -4.22
C TRP A 22 12.53 -5.92 -3.86
N ALA A 23 12.82 -6.93 -3.04
CA ALA A 23 14.19 -7.26 -2.63
C ALA A 23 15.07 -7.60 -3.84
N LEU A 24 14.58 -8.44 -4.77
CA LEU A 24 15.28 -8.77 -6.01
C LEU A 24 15.56 -7.51 -6.84
N SER A 25 14.55 -6.66 -7.06
CA SER A 25 14.69 -5.44 -7.84
C SER A 25 15.61 -4.39 -7.19
N SER A 26 15.73 -4.44 -5.87
CA SER A 26 16.56 -3.54 -5.05
C SER A 26 17.94 -4.13 -4.72
N ASN A 27 18.25 -5.33 -5.23
CA ASN A 27 19.48 -6.07 -4.96
C ASN A 27 19.74 -6.31 -3.46
N VAL A 28 18.66 -6.61 -2.72
CA VAL A 28 18.74 -6.98 -1.30
C VAL A 28 18.69 -8.50 -1.20
N SER A 29 19.75 -9.11 -0.66
CA SER A 29 19.91 -10.56 -0.66
C SER A 29 19.32 -11.26 0.56
N PHE A 30 19.22 -10.57 1.70
CA PHE A 30 18.64 -11.09 2.94
C PHE A 30 18.16 -9.96 3.83
N LYS A 31 17.20 -10.25 4.70
CA LYS A 31 16.78 -9.44 5.83
C LYS A 31 17.02 -10.20 7.12
N GLY A 32 17.10 -9.49 8.24
CA GLY A 32 17.25 -10.15 9.52
C GLY A 32 16.79 -9.28 10.68
N LYS A 33 16.21 -9.95 11.68
CA LYS A 33 15.80 -9.33 12.93
C LYS A 33 16.95 -9.41 13.93
N VAL A 34 17.35 -8.25 14.46
CA VAL A 34 18.40 -8.20 15.49
C VAL A 34 17.81 -8.68 16.82
N LYS A 35 18.26 -9.85 17.29
CA LYS A 35 17.83 -10.43 18.59
C LYS A 35 18.62 -9.82 19.76
N ARG A 36 19.94 -9.61 19.55
CA ARG A 36 20.81 -9.14 20.63
C ARG A 36 22.01 -8.39 20.06
N ILE A 37 22.32 -7.27 20.69
CA ILE A 37 23.54 -6.51 20.41
C ILE A 37 24.46 -6.66 21.63
N ASP A 38 25.51 -7.47 21.51
CA ASP A 38 26.45 -7.71 22.61
C ASP A 38 27.46 -6.56 22.73
N THR A 39 27.95 -6.07 21.59
CA THR A 39 28.91 -4.96 21.54
C THR A 39 28.62 -4.07 20.34
N CYS A 40 28.68 -2.77 20.55
CA CYS A 40 28.60 -1.78 19.48
C CYS A 40 29.93 -1.04 19.40
N ARG A 41 30.63 -1.16 18.28
CA ARG A 41 31.83 -0.35 18.02
C ARG A 41 31.52 0.72 16.99
N PRO A 42 31.90 1.99 17.22
CA PRO A 42 31.71 3.03 16.21
C PRO A 42 32.44 2.62 14.93
N THR A 43 31.79 2.71 13.80
CA THR A 43 32.41 2.47 12.50
C THR A 43 33.59 3.48 12.36
N ALA A 44 34.78 2.95 12.24
CA ALA A 44 35.99 3.77 11.98
C ALA A 44 35.99 4.16 10.50
N GLY A 45 36.43 5.38 10.21
CA GLY A 45 36.55 5.85 8.83
C GLY A 45 35.60 7.01 8.49
N TRP A 46 35.64 7.39 7.22
CA TRP A 46 34.91 8.54 6.71
C TRP A 46 33.39 8.31 6.74
N ASP A 47 32.93 7.10 6.31
CA ASP A 47 31.53 6.73 6.29
C ASP A 47 30.89 6.74 7.69
N GLY A 48 31.58 6.20 8.69
CA GLY A 48 31.08 6.21 10.06
C GLY A 48 31.00 7.60 10.68
N ARG A 49 31.93 8.50 10.34
CA ARG A 49 31.87 9.92 10.79
C ARG A 49 30.67 10.62 10.19
N MET A 50 30.37 10.30 8.97
CA MET A 50 29.28 10.88 8.22
C MET A 50 27.92 10.42 8.69
N LEU A 51 27.75 9.10 8.87
CA LEU A 51 26.52 8.54 9.42
C LEU A 51 26.18 9.20 10.78
N ARG A 52 27.19 9.34 11.65
CA ARG A 52 27.02 10.04 12.93
C ARG A 52 26.74 11.54 12.78
N TRP A 53 27.27 12.19 11.74
CA TRP A 53 26.94 13.59 11.46
C TRP A 53 25.48 13.70 11.00
N LYS A 54 25.06 12.87 10.06
CA LYS A 54 23.67 12.79 9.57
C LYS A 54 22.70 12.55 10.72
N GLU A 55 22.94 11.52 11.54
CA GLU A 55 22.10 11.18 12.68
C GLU A 55 21.98 12.33 13.69
N ARG A 56 23.10 12.98 14.03
CA ARG A 56 23.05 14.16 14.89
C ARG A 56 22.25 15.31 14.29
N LYS A 57 22.26 15.46 12.95
CA LYS A 57 21.48 16.51 12.29
C LYS A 57 20.00 16.19 12.29
N LEU A 58 19.62 14.95 12.05
CA LEU A 58 18.24 14.49 12.15
C LEU A 58 17.69 14.71 13.57
N GLN A 59 18.39 14.24 14.61
CA GLN A 59 17.99 14.48 15.99
C GLN A 59 17.87 15.98 16.32
N GLN A 60 18.75 16.84 15.79
CA GLN A 60 18.65 18.29 15.98
C GLN A 60 17.39 18.87 15.31
N ILE A 61 16.98 18.35 14.17
CA ILE A 61 15.76 18.76 13.47
C ILE A 61 14.53 18.34 14.27
N GLU A 62 14.46 17.06 14.67
CA GLU A 62 13.38 16.51 15.49
C GLU A 62 13.15 17.28 16.79
N HIS A 63 14.24 17.63 17.51
CA HIS A 63 14.15 18.37 18.78
C HIS A 63 13.81 19.86 18.63
N ARG A 64 14.04 20.46 17.47
CA ARG A 64 13.90 21.92 17.30
C ARG A 64 12.63 22.33 16.61
N HIS A 65 12.00 21.46 15.87
CA HIS A 65 10.88 21.78 15.01
C HIS A 65 9.65 20.92 15.34
N ARG A 66 8.47 21.40 14.95
CA ARG A 66 7.23 20.63 14.99
C ARG A 66 7.38 19.39 14.09
N ALA A 67 6.71 18.29 14.44
CA ALA A 67 6.90 16.99 13.78
C ALA A 67 6.73 17.04 12.25
N ASP A 68 5.75 17.76 11.75
CA ASP A 68 5.53 17.95 10.32
C ASP A 68 6.66 18.73 9.62
N VAL A 69 7.15 19.82 10.22
CA VAL A 69 8.33 20.56 9.71
C VAL A 69 9.56 19.67 9.68
N ALA A 70 9.79 18.91 10.76
CA ALA A 70 10.90 17.96 10.85
C ALA A 70 10.79 16.89 9.75
N LEU A 71 9.61 16.32 9.54
CA LEU A 71 9.32 15.35 8.48
C LEU A 71 9.74 15.83 7.09
N TYR A 72 9.28 17.01 6.67
CA TYR A 72 9.63 17.53 5.34
C TYR A 72 11.12 17.90 5.24
N MET A 73 11.73 18.41 6.32
CA MET A 73 13.17 18.67 6.34
C MET A 73 13.99 17.39 6.21
N GLU A 74 13.63 16.33 6.93
CA GLU A 74 14.28 15.03 6.86
C GLU A 74 14.12 14.37 5.51
N ALA A 75 12.89 14.36 4.98
CA ALA A 75 12.60 13.80 3.67
C ALA A 75 13.35 14.51 2.55
N LEU A 76 13.28 15.83 2.50
CA LEU A 76 13.81 16.63 1.37
C LEU A 76 15.30 16.96 1.45
N LEU A 77 15.90 17.02 2.65
CA LEU A 77 17.32 17.33 2.81
C LEU A 77 18.19 16.09 2.99
N PHE A 78 17.65 15.05 3.62
CA PHE A 78 18.40 13.85 3.99
C PHE A 78 17.86 12.56 3.35
N GLY A 79 16.72 12.61 2.68
CA GLY A 79 16.09 11.44 2.06
C GLY A 79 15.54 10.42 3.07
N GLU A 80 15.19 10.88 4.29
CA GLU A 80 14.64 10.04 5.35
C GLU A 80 13.15 10.31 5.51
N SER A 81 12.34 9.24 5.57
CA SER A 81 10.88 9.33 5.70
C SER A 81 10.37 8.64 6.98
N ARG A 82 11.15 8.70 8.05
CA ARG A 82 10.90 7.96 9.29
C ARG A 82 9.66 8.43 10.06
N MET A 83 9.19 9.65 9.80
CA MET A 83 8.15 10.33 10.59
C MET A 83 6.82 10.51 9.82
N LEU A 84 6.66 9.83 8.69
CA LEU A 84 5.36 9.84 8.01
C LEU A 84 4.34 9.11 8.88
N ASP A 85 3.35 9.86 9.37
CA ASP A 85 2.17 9.27 9.97
C ASP A 85 1.29 8.60 8.90
N GLU A 86 0.45 7.68 9.32
CA GLU A 86 -0.38 6.86 8.44
C GLU A 86 -1.30 7.71 7.55
N GLN A 87 -1.98 8.69 8.12
CA GLN A 87 -2.91 9.56 7.41
C GLN A 87 -2.20 10.37 6.30
N THR A 88 -1.06 10.97 6.62
CA THR A 88 -0.25 11.69 5.62
C THR A 88 0.25 10.74 4.54
N SER A 89 0.72 9.56 4.90
CA SER A 89 1.20 8.55 3.95
C SER A 89 0.08 8.08 3.01
N PHE A 90 -1.12 7.84 3.55
CA PHE A 90 -2.29 7.47 2.78
C PHE A 90 -2.68 8.56 1.79
N SER A 91 -2.83 9.81 2.24
CA SER A 91 -3.18 10.95 1.37
C SER A 91 -2.18 11.13 0.22
N TYR A 92 -0.88 10.98 0.49
CA TYR A 92 0.15 11.02 -0.54
C TYR A 92 0.10 9.83 -1.51
N ARG A 93 -0.25 8.62 -1.04
CA ARG A 93 -0.43 7.43 -1.90
C ARG A 93 -1.62 7.61 -2.84
N VAL A 94 -2.78 7.95 -2.31
CA VAL A 94 -4.03 8.09 -3.09
C VAL A 94 -3.95 9.21 -4.10
N THR A 95 -3.36 10.34 -3.73
CA THR A 95 -3.12 11.47 -4.66
C THR A 95 -2.05 11.16 -5.72
N GLY A 96 -1.28 10.07 -5.55
CA GLY A 96 -0.14 9.75 -6.40
C GLY A 96 1.06 10.67 -6.19
N LEU A 97 1.09 11.44 -5.10
CA LEU A 97 2.12 12.44 -4.80
C LEU A 97 3.29 11.89 -3.94
N LEU A 98 3.21 10.64 -3.49
CA LEU A 98 4.26 10.03 -2.65
C LEU A 98 5.66 10.17 -3.27
N HIS A 99 5.76 10.11 -4.60
CA HIS A 99 7.01 10.28 -5.33
C HIS A 99 7.61 11.69 -5.22
N LEU A 100 6.85 12.70 -4.80
CA LEU A 100 7.32 14.07 -4.59
C LEU A 100 7.94 14.28 -3.20
N LEU A 101 7.55 13.48 -2.19
CA LEU A 101 8.22 13.46 -0.89
C LEU A 101 9.57 12.75 -0.96
N VAL A 102 9.68 11.77 -1.86
CA VAL A 102 10.97 11.14 -2.15
C VAL A 102 11.76 12.04 -3.09
N ILE A 103 13.03 12.30 -2.77
CA ILE A 103 13.88 13.15 -3.59
C ILE A 103 13.95 12.60 -5.01
N SER A 104 13.59 13.44 -5.97
CA SER A 104 13.45 13.09 -7.38
C SER A 104 14.41 13.88 -8.29
N GLY A 105 14.39 13.56 -9.58
CA GLY A 105 15.17 14.29 -10.58
C GLY A 105 14.83 15.79 -10.65
N SER A 106 13.59 16.21 -10.33
CA SER A 106 13.20 17.62 -10.27
C SER A 106 13.93 18.38 -9.17
N HIS A 107 14.18 17.76 -8.03
CA HIS A 107 14.93 18.35 -6.92
C HIS A 107 16.41 18.55 -7.28
N ILE A 108 17.01 17.59 -7.98
CA ILE A 108 18.39 17.75 -8.52
C ILE A 108 18.44 18.87 -9.57
N ALA A 109 17.44 18.93 -10.47
CA ALA A 109 17.37 20.01 -11.46
C ALA A 109 17.23 21.40 -10.79
N MET A 110 16.38 21.51 -9.76
CA MET A 110 16.23 22.72 -8.96
C MET A 110 17.57 23.10 -8.28
N LEU A 111 18.28 22.14 -7.69
CA LEU A 111 19.59 22.39 -7.08
C LEU A 111 20.58 22.94 -8.11
N ILE A 112 20.61 22.40 -9.34
CA ILE A 112 21.44 22.92 -10.44
C ILE A 112 21.08 24.37 -10.77
N VAL A 113 19.78 24.67 -10.89
CA VAL A 113 19.29 26.02 -11.18
C VAL A 113 19.68 26.99 -10.04
N ALA A 114 19.44 26.59 -8.79
CA ALA A 114 19.82 27.39 -7.63
C ALA A 114 21.33 27.67 -7.59
N MET A 115 22.16 26.65 -7.81
CA MET A 115 23.62 26.80 -7.88
C MET A 115 24.05 27.71 -9.04
N ARG A 116 23.41 27.61 -10.21
CA ARG A 116 23.69 28.53 -11.33
C ARG A 116 23.39 29.98 -10.95
N ILE A 117 22.23 30.25 -10.33
CA ILE A 117 21.85 31.60 -9.88
C ILE A 117 22.85 32.11 -8.86
N LEU A 118 23.21 31.31 -7.85
CA LEU A 118 24.15 31.69 -6.79
C LEU A 118 25.59 31.94 -7.33
N LEU A 119 26.02 31.14 -8.28
CA LEU A 119 27.36 31.25 -8.87
C LEU A 119 27.44 32.29 -10.00
N GLN A 120 26.29 32.72 -10.55
CA GLN A 120 26.27 33.67 -11.66
C GLN A 120 27.03 34.98 -11.39
N PRO A 121 26.82 35.69 -10.25
CA PRO A 121 27.51 36.96 -9.95
C PRO A 121 28.97 36.78 -9.57
N ILE A 122 29.42 35.56 -9.27
CA ILE A 122 30.79 35.31 -8.82
C ILE A 122 31.77 35.33 -10.00
N PRO A 123 32.83 36.12 -10.00
CA PRO A 123 33.74 36.25 -11.15
C PRO A 123 34.79 35.12 -11.21
N ILE A 124 34.32 33.86 -11.31
CA ILE A 124 35.18 32.67 -11.48
C ILE A 124 34.92 32.04 -12.88
N ARG A 125 35.86 31.23 -13.35
CA ARG A 125 35.82 30.57 -14.65
C ARG A 125 34.58 29.66 -14.75
N ARG A 126 34.02 29.48 -15.96
CA ARG A 126 32.87 28.64 -16.22
C ARG A 126 33.11 27.19 -15.79
N GLU A 127 34.30 26.67 -16.08
CA GLU A 127 34.71 25.32 -15.71
C GLU A 127 34.70 25.14 -14.17
N THR A 128 35.20 26.13 -13.41
CA THR A 128 35.15 26.11 -11.95
C THR A 128 33.71 26.10 -11.43
N LYS A 129 32.78 26.89 -12.04
CA LYS A 129 31.35 26.87 -11.69
C LYS A 129 30.75 25.50 -11.93
N THR A 130 31.07 24.85 -13.05
CA THR A 130 30.59 23.50 -13.38
C THR A 130 31.14 22.46 -12.40
N VAL A 131 32.42 22.52 -12.05
CA VAL A 131 33.00 21.61 -11.03
C VAL A 131 32.35 21.79 -9.67
N LEU A 132 32.05 23.03 -9.25
CA LEU A 132 31.35 23.32 -8.01
C LEU A 132 29.90 22.76 -8.05
N MET A 133 29.22 22.82 -9.20
CA MET A 133 27.89 22.21 -9.35
C MET A 133 27.96 20.69 -9.22
N ILE A 134 28.88 20.01 -9.93
CA ILE A 134 29.10 18.56 -9.81
C ILE A 134 29.36 18.20 -8.34
N PHE A 135 30.28 18.89 -7.69
CA PHE A 135 30.60 18.65 -6.29
C PHE A 135 29.35 18.79 -5.38
N SER A 136 28.56 19.86 -5.56
CA SER A 136 27.38 20.13 -4.74
C SER A 136 26.31 19.05 -4.93
N ILE A 137 26.09 18.60 -6.19
CA ILE A 137 25.11 17.54 -6.51
C ILE A 137 25.56 16.20 -5.91
N THR A 138 26.84 15.86 -6.05
CA THR A 138 27.41 14.64 -5.48
C THR A 138 27.34 14.66 -3.94
N VAL A 139 27.64 15.79 -3.30
CA VAL A 139 27.51 15.96 -1.82
C VAL A 139 26.05 15.81 -1.40
N PHE A 140 25.11 16.39 -2.14
CA PHE A 140 23.68 16.23 -1.86
C PHE A 140 23.24 14.76 -2.04
N GLY A 141 23.68 14.09 -3.12
CA GLY A 141 23.45 12.66 -3.31
C GLY A 141 23.97 11.83 -2.13
N TRP A 142 25.10 12.21 -1.59
CA TRP A 142 25.69 11.56 -0.45
C TRP A 142 24.95 11.85 0.88
N MET A 143 24.48 13.08 1.13
CA MET A 143 23.63 13.42 2.27
C MET A 143 22.35 12.57 2.31
N THR A 144 21.81 12.25 1.15
CA THR A 144 20.61 11.42 0.94
C THR A 144 20.91 9.92 0.84
N SER A 145 22.14 9.51 1.21
CA SER A 145 22.62 8.12 1.15
C SER A 145 22.49 7.47 -0.23
N PHE A 146 22.56 8.28 -1.30
CA PHE A 146 22.36 7.85 -2.69
C PHE A 146 21.14 6.92 -2.84
N SER A 147 20.01 7.30 -2.23
CA SER A 147 18.76 6.53 -2.43
C SER A 147 18.55 6.28 -3.94
N PRO A 148 17.97 5.14 -4.36
CA PRO A 148 17.94 4.75 -5.77
C PRO A 148 17.44 5.82 -6.75
N PRO A 149 16.39 6.62 -6.44
CA PRO A 149 15.97 7.72 -7.31
C PRO A 149 17.00 8.83 -7.43
N VAL A 150 17.65 9.17 -6.31
CA VAL A 150 18.68 10.23 -6.26
C VAL A 150 19.93 9.79 -7.02
N ALA A 151 20.41 8.57 -6.79
CA ALA A 151 21.59 8.04 -7.48
C ALA A 151 21.43 8.14 -9.01
N ARG A 152 20.25 7.74 -9.54
CA ARG A 152 19.95 7.86 -10.97
C ARG A 152 20.00 9.31 -11.47
N ALA A 153 19.37 10.22 -10.73
CA ALA A 153 19.33 11.63 -11.11
C ALA A 153 20.74 12.29 -11.04
N VAL A 154 21.51 11.97 -10.01
CA VAL A 154 22.90 12.44 -9.84
C VAL A 154 23.78 11.95 -10.99
N VAL A 155 23.75 10.65 -11.32
CA VAL A 155 24.54 10.08 -12.43
C VAL A 155 24.25 10.78 -13.74
N VAL A 156 22.98 10.99 -14.08
CA VAL A 156 22.58 11.68 -15.33
C VAL A 156 23.02 13.15 -15.30
N ALA A 157 22.80 13.86 -14.19
CA ALA A 157 23.16 15.27 -14.05
C ALA A 157 24.67 15.49 -14.10
N ASP A 158 25.44 14.67 -13.38
CA ASP A 158 26.90 14.74 -13.36
C ASP A 158 27.49 14.39 -14.74
N ALA A 159 26.93 13.40 -15.44
CA ALA A 159 27.34 13.08 -16.81
C ALA A 159 27.14 14.29 -17.77
N ILE A 160 25.98 14.96 -17.67
CA ILE A 160 25.69 16.18 -18.47
C ILE A 160 26.69 17.29 -18.16
N LEU A 161 26.92 17.57 -16.89
CA LEU A 161 27.83 18.62 -16.44
C LEU A 161 29.28 18.29 -16.80
N PHE A 162 29.70 17.04 -16.61
CA PHE A 162 31.04 16.57 -16.94
C PHE A 162 31.33 16.70 -18.44
N LEU A 163 30.43 16.25 -19.31
CA LEU A 163 30.56 16.40 -20.76
C LEU A 163 30.66 17.88 -21.17
N SER A 164 29.96 18.76 -20.46
CA SER A 164 30.01 20.21 -20.72
C SER A 164 31.38 20.83 -20.46
N LEU A 165 32.22 20.25 -19.56
CA LEU A 165 33.58 20.68 -19.30
C LEU A 165 34.51 20.52 -20.54
N PHE A 166 34.22 19.49 -21.36
CA PHE A 166 34.95 19.22 -22.59
C PHE A 166 34.35 19.91 -23.81
N GLY A 167 33.39 20.84 -23.60
CA GLY A 167 32.72 21.53 -24.69
C GLY A 167 31.72 20.64 -25.50
N VAL A 168 31.47 19.42 -24.99
CA VAL A 168 30.52 18.51 -25.63
C VAL A 168 29.10 19.00 -25.35
N THR A 169 28.40 19.38 -26.42
CA THR A 169 26.98 19.73 -26.35
C THR A 169 26.13 18.48 -26.63
N ILE A 170 25.23 18.19 -25.73
CA ILE A 170 24.31 17.05 -25.89
C ILE A 170 23.26 17.44 -26.92
N ARG A 171 23.44 16.97 -28.16
CA ARG A 171 22.49 17.20 -29.25
C ARG A 171 21.29 16.27 -29.19
N ASP A 172 21.49 15.07 -28.63
CA ASP A 172 20.48 14.02 -28.54
C ASP A 172 20.35 13.55 -27.09
N PRO A 173 19.39 14.11 -26.32
CA PRO A 173 19.17 13.73 -24.93
C PRO A 173 18.66 12.28 -24.79
N ILE A 174 17.99 11.72 -25.81
CA ILE A 174 17.51 10.33 -25.78
C ILE A 174 18.72 9.39 -25.81
N ARG A 175 19.70 9.67 -26.66
CA ARG A 175 20.95 8.88 -26.75
C ARG A 175 21.70 8.89 -25.40
N LEU A 176 21.83 10.05 -24.76
CA LEU A 176 22.47 10.14 -23.46
C LEU A 176 21.73 9.33 -22.40
N LEU A 177 20.39 9.48 -22.32
CA LEU A 177 19.56 8.72 -21.40
C LEU A 177 19.73 7.21 -21.61
N SER A 178 19.76 6.78 -22.89
CA SER A 178 19.95 5.36 -23.24
C SER A 178 21.31 4.83 -22.80
N TRP A 179 22.39 5.60 -22.95
CA TRP A 179 23.72 5.21 -22.46
C TRP A 179 23.79 5.14 -20.94
N CYS A 180 23.20 6.12 -20.23
CA CYS A 180 23.11 6.08 -18.77
C CYS A 180 22.31 4.87 -18.28
N ALA A 181 21.15 4.60 -18.89
CA ALA A 181 20.33 3.44 -18.56
C ALA A 181 21.06 2.12 -18.84
N ALA A 182 21.71 1.97 -19.99
CA ALA A 182 22.51 0.80 -20.31
C ALA A 182 23.65 0.57 -19.33
N GLY A 183 24.36 1.63 -18.94
CA GLY A 183 25.40 1.56 -17.92
C GLY A 183 24.88 1.09 -16.57
N MET A 184 23.75 1.63 -16.11
CA MET A 184 23.10 1.20 -14.86
C MET A 184 22.68 -0.28 -14.93
N LEU A 185 22.05 -0.71 -16.03
CA LEU A 185 21.62 -2.11 -16.24
C LEU A 185 22.80 -3.08 -16.35
N THR A 186 23.95 -2.63 -16.83
CA THR A 186 25.18 -3.47 -16.85
C THR A 186 25.67 -3.76 -15.44
N VAL A 187 25.54 -2.78 -14.53
CA VAL A 187 25.95 -2.94 -13.10
C VAL A 187 24.91 -3.73 -12.32
N GLN A 188 23.62 -3.46 -12.57
CA GLN A 188 22.50 -4.06 -11.84
C GLN A 188 21.35 -4.42 -12.80
N PRO A 189 21.35 -5.62 -13.40
CA PRO A 189 20.34 -6.03 -14.37
C PRO A 189 18.90 -6.01 -13.85
N PHE A 190 18.70 -6.34 -12.58
CA PHE A 190 17.37 -6.35 -11.92
C PHE A 190 16.71 -4.97 -11.80
N LEU A 191 17.43 -3.88 -12.09
CA LEU A 191 16.80 -2.56 -12.19
C LEU A 191 15.68 -2.52 -13.24
N LEU A 192 15.70 -3.39 -14.24
CA LEU A 192 14.64 -3.45 -15.25
C LEU A 192 13.25 -3.73 -14.65
N THR A 193 13.19 -4.53 -13.59
CA THR A 193 11.97 -4.85 -12.84
C THR A 193 11.68 -3.85 -11.71
N ASN A 194 12.59 -2.92 -11.43
CA ASN A 194 12.41 -1.92 -10.40
C ASN A 194 11.48 -0.79 -10.88
N LEU A 195 10.33 -0.64 -10.23
CA LEU A 195 9.32 0.38 -10.57
C LEU A 195 9.88 1.80 -10.59
N GLY A 196 10.74 2.14 -9.65
CA GLY A 196 11.38 3.45 -9.60
C GLY A 196 12.29 3.70 -10.80
N PHE A 197 13.00 2.68 -11.31
CA PHE A 197 13.80 2.76 -12.53
C PHE A 197 12.90 2.91 -13.77
N GLN A 198 11.84 2.10 -13.88
CA GLN A 198 10.86 2.18 -14.97
C GLN A 198 10.21 3.56 -15.04
N LEU A 199 9.78 4.10 -13.90
CA LEU A 199 9.20 5.44 -13.83
C LEU A 199 10.24 6.53 -14.18
N THR A 200 11.44 6.48 -13.63
CA THR A 200 12.43 7.53 -13.87
C THR A 200 12.93 7.54 -15.30
N VAL A 201 13.38 6.39 -15.81
CA VAL A 201 13.95 6.30 -17.17
C VAL A 201 12.83 6.29 -18.21
N GLY A 202 11.77 5.49 -17.99
CA GLY A 202 10.64 5.39 -18.91
C GLY A 202 9.88 6.71 -19.05
N MET A 203 9.57 7.40 -17.95
CA MET A 203 8.92 8.71 -17.99
C MET A 203 9.78 9.75 -18.70
N THR A 204 11.10 9.81 -18.40
CA THR A 204 12.00 10.75 -19.06
C THR A 204 12.08 10.45 -20.57
N PHE A 205 12.20 9.19 -20.95
CA PHE A 205 12.19 8.76 -22.36
C PHE A 205 10.86 9.15 -23.04
N PHE A 206 9.73 8.85 -22.42
CA PHE A 206 8.41 9.20 -22.89
C PHE A 206 8.28 10.71 -23.15
N LEU A 207 8.67 11.54 -22.17
CA LEU A 207 8.63 13.00 -22.30
C LEU A 207 9.56 13.54 -23.40
N LEU A 208 10.75 12.97 -23.56
CA LEU A 208 11.70 13.35 -24.60
C LEU A 208 11.20 13.00 -26.02
N VAL A 209 10.61 11.82 -26.18
CA VAL A 209 10.04 11.39 -27.48
C VAL A 209 8.82 12.23 -27.86
N THR A 210 7.99 12.56 -26.87
CA THR A 210 6.71 13.24 -27.09
C THR A 210 6.80 14.77 -26.97
N ARG A 211 7.99 15.32 -26.64
CA ARG A 211 8.19 16.77 -26.38
C ARG A 211 7.65 17.72 -27.47
N GLN A 212 7.61 17.27 -28.74
CA GLN A 212 7.12 18.08 -29.85
C GLN A 212 5.58 18.19 -29.89
N ILE A 213 4.89 17.33 -29.16
CA ILE A 213 3.43 17.27 -29.11
C ILE A 213 2.89 18.26 -28.07
N TRP A 214 3.68 18.54 -27.01
CA TRP A 214 3.25 19.32 -25.86
C TRP A 214 3.21 20.81 -26.17
N THR A 215 2.06 21.42 -25.97
CA THR A 215 1.88 22.88 -26.03
C THR A 215 1.42 23.47 -24.71
N GLY A 216 1.00 22.64 -23.74
CA GLY A 216 0.53 23.08 -22.43
C GLY A 216 0.99 22.16 -21.29
N LEU A 217 1.13 22.76 -20.11
CA LEU A 217 1.52 22.05 -18.88
C LEU A 217 0.46 21.02 -18.43
N ILE A 218 -0.81 21.32 -18.64
CA ILE A 218 -1.93 20.42 -18.28
C ILE A 218 -1.88 19.16 -19.13
N GLU A 219 -1.70 19.30 -20.45
CA GLU A 219 -1.57 18.14 -21.35
C GLU A 219 -0.39 17.27 -20.95
N LEU A 220 0.76 17.90 -20.68
CA LEU A 220 1.95 17.20 -20.20
C LEU A 220 1.66 16.42 -18.94
N SER A 221 0.99 17.03 -17.96
CA SER A 221 0.65 16.40 -16.68
C SER A 221 -0.31 15.22 -16.88
N VAL A 222 -1.36 15.35 -17.69
CA VAL A 222 -2.32 14.27 -17.96
C VAL A 222 -1.65 13.07 -18.61
N PHE A 223 -0.84 13.30 -19.67
CA PHE A 223 -0.17 12.18 -20.34
C PHE A 223 0.96 11.57 -19.51
N ALA A 224 1.64 12.36 -18.69
CA ALA A 224 2.57 11.82 -17.69
C ALA A 224 1.84 10.93 -16.68
N GLN A 225 0.65 11.35 -16.23
CA GLN A 225 -0.18 10.53 -15.33
C GLN A 225 -0.65 9.23 -16.00
N LEU A 226 -1.09 9.27 -17.27
CA LEU A 226 -1.48 8.07 -18.02
C LEU A 226 -0.31 7.11 -18.20
N PHE A 227 0.89 7.61 -18.51
CA PHE A 227 2.09 6.77 -18.56
C PHE A 227 2.41 6.15 -17.21
N GLY A 228 2.42 6.96 -16.14
CA GLY A 228 2.67 6.50 -14.77
C GLY A 228 1.64 5.47 -14.32
N LEU A 229 0.36 5.69 -14.65
CA LEU A 229 -0.73 4.78 -14.35
C LEU A 229 -0.48 3.38 -14.95
N ILE A 230 -0.10 3.30 -16.23
CA ILE A 230 0.14 2.00 -16.89
C ILE A 230 1.31 1.25 -16.22
N VAL A 231 2.36 1.97 -15.80
CA VAL A 231 3.51 1.36 -15.11
C VAL A 231 3.14 0.92 -13.68
N LEU A 232 2.31 1.70 -13.00
CA LEU A 232 1.94 1.47 -11.59
C LEU A 232 0.68 0.61 -11.42
N TRP A 233 0.01 0.23 -12.52
CA TRP A 233 -1.29 -0.44 -12.48
C TRP A 233 -1.34 -1.66 -11.54
N GLN A 234 -0.27 -2.44 -11.49
CA GLN A 234 -0.21 -3.65 -10.66
C GLN A 234 -0.06 -3.34 -9.16
N VAL A 235 0.59 -2.22 -8.81
CA VAL A 235 0.92 -1.90 -7.41
C VAL A 235 0.08 -0.78 -6.82
N GLN A 236 -0.55 0.04 -7.67
CA GLN A 236 -1.42 1.13 -7.21
C GLN A 236 -2.88 0.71 -7.30
N PRO A 237 -3.57 0.54 -6.17
CA PRO A 237 -4.94 0.04 -6.17
C PRO A 237 -5.97 1.11 -6.55
N VAL A 238 -5.62 2.40 -6.51
CA VAL A 238 -6.53 3.51 -6.78
C VAL A 238 -5.91 4.56 -7.70
N LEU A 239 -6.74 5.24 -8.47
CA LEU A 239 -6.38 6.39 -9.31
C LEU A 239 -7.15 7.63 -8.85
N SER A 240 -6.45 8.69 -8.45
CA SER A 240 -7.09 9.99 -8.26
C SER A 240 -7.31 10.69 -9.62
N VAL A 241 -8.56 11.01 -9.92
CA VAL A 241 -8.93 11.78 -11.12
C VAL A 241 -8.36 13.21 -11.04
N ALA A 242 -8.17 13.72 -9.84
CA ALA A 242 -7.57 15.03 -9.60
C ALA A 242 -6.02 15.03 -9.68
N ALA A 243 -5.38 13.87 -9.72
CA ALA A 243 -3.92 13.73 -9.70
C ALA A 243 -3.18 14.57 -10.78
N PRO A 244 -3.65 14.72 -12.03
CA PRO A 244 -2.95 15.57 -13.01
C PRO A 244 -2.82 17.03 -12.57
N ILE A 245 -3.83 17.57 -11.91
CA ILE A 245 -3.83 18.95 -11.39
C ILE A 245 -2.99 19.02 -10.13
N TRP A 246 -3.20 18.08 -9.20
CA TRP A 246 -2.44 17.98 -7.95
C TRP A 246 -0.94 17.83 -8.20
N ASN A 247 -0.54 16.94 -9.12
CA ASN A 247 0.87 16.75 -9.48
C ASN A 247 1.50 18.04 -10.01
N LEU A 248 0.78 18.78 -10.84
CA LEU A 248 1.29 20.04 -11.38
C LEU A 248 1.50 21.08 -10.28
N VAL A 249 0.51 21.29 -9.42
CA VAL A 249 0.56 22.27 -8.32
C VAL A 249 1.61 21.87 -7.30
N MET A 250 1.58 20.62 -6.84
CA MET A 250 2.46 20.14 -5.77
C MET A 250 3.91 19.98 -6.21
N ALA A 251 4.16 19.62 -7.49
CA ALA A 251 5.53 19.60 -8.01
C ALA A 251 6.17 20.99 -7.96
N ILE A 252 5.41 22.05 -8.27
CA ILE A 252 5.89 23.43 -8.15
C ILE A 252 6.06 23.80 -6.68
N CYS A 253 5.07 23.54 -5.82
CA CYS A 253 5.13 23.88 -4.39
C CYS A 253 6.31 23.17 -3.71
N ILE A 254 6.46 21.86 -3.89
CA ILE A 254 7.52 21.10 -3.23
C ILE A 254 8.89 21.50 -3.74
N SER A 255 9.08 21.59 -5.06
CA SER A 255 10.40 21.88 -5.62
C SER A 255 10.85 23.34 -5.44
N TRP A 256 9.93 24.32 -5.55
CA TRP A 256 10.30 25.73 -5.61
C TRP A 256 9.94 26.54 -4.34
N ILE A 257 9.13 25.99 -3.45
CA ILE A 257 8.75 26.66 -2.19
C ILE A 257 9.24 25.85 -1.00
N ILE A 258 8.78 24.59 -0.85
CA ILE A 258 9.05 23.78 0.35
C ILE A 258 10.51 23.42 0.47
N MET A 259 11.15 22.92 -0.58
CA MET A 259 12.55 22.51 -0.52
C MET A 259 13.51 23.68 -0.28
N PRO A 260 13.41 24.83 -0.97
CA PRO A 260 14.21 26.02 -0.60
C PRO A 260 13.94 26.49 0.83
N LEU A 261 12.68 26.47 1.26
CA LEU A 261 12.31 26.88 2.61
C LEU A 261 12.84 25.92 3.66
N ALA A 262 12.86 24.61 3.39
CA ALA A 262 13.51 23.60 4.23
C ALA A 262 15.01 23.87 4.39
N PHE A 263 15.73 24.16 3.30
CA PHE A 263 17.15 24.55 3.35
C PHE A 263 17.38 25.83 4.17
N VAL A 264 16.56 26.86 3.95
CA VAL A 264 16.68 28.15 4.66
C VAL A 264 16.35 27.96 6.15
N THR A 265 15.31 27.20 6.49
CA THR A 265 14.94 26.88 7.88
C THR A 265 16.02 26.06 8.57
N TRP A 266 16.66 25.14 7.86
CA TRP A 266 17.80 24.38 8.41
C TRP A 266 18.98 25.28 8.77
N MET A 267 19.25 26.31 7.95
CA MET A 267 20.32 27.28 8.22
C MET A 267 19.88 28.33 9.25
N ILE A 268 18.64 28.77 9.21
CA ILE A 268 18.06 29.89 10.00
C ILE A 268 16.76 29.39 10.65
N PRO A 269 16.84 28.72 11.81
CA PRO A 269 15.67 28.11 12.47
C PRO A 269 14.52 29.09 12.79
N SER A 270 14.81 30.38 12.92
CA SER A 270 13.78 31.41 13.17
C SER A 270 12.76 31.58 12.04
N ILE A 271 13.00 30.99 10.86
CA ILE A 271 12.07 31.00 9.71
C ILE A 271 11.03 29.85 9.81
N ALA A 272 11.19 28.93 10.75
CA ALA A 272 10.24 27.82 10.92
C ALA A 272 8.75 28.23 10.98
N PRO A 273 8.34 29.35 11.61
CA PRO A 273 6.92 29.76 11.59
C PRO A 273 6.37 30.01 10.17
N LEU A 274 7.18 30.56 9.26
CA LEU A 274 6.78 30.73 7.87
C LEU A 274 6.62 29.35 7.17
N PHE A 275 7.52 28.43 7.47
CA PHE A 275 7.42 27.07 6.93
C PHE A 275 6.15 26.37 7.41
N MET A 276 5.81 26.51 8.69
CA MET A 276 4.56 25.96 9.26
C MET A 276 3.32 26.47 8.54
N VAL A 277 3.22 27.78 8.27
CA VAL A 277 2.07 28.37 7.53
C VAL A 277 1.94 27.74 6.14
N VAL A 278 3.05 27.51 5.44
CA VAL A 278 3.03 26.86 4.12
C VAL A 278 2.58 25.41 4.22
N LEU A 279 3.05 24.67 5.22
CA LEU A 279 2.64 23.27 5.43
C LEU A 279 1.17 23.16 5.84
N ASP A 280 0.68 24.03 6.73
CA ASP A 280 -0.73 24.06 7.14
C ASP A 280 -1.65 24.32 5.92
N ALA A 281 -1.26 25.19 4.99
CA ALA A 281 -2.00 25.39 3.75
C ALA A 281 -2.03 24.14 2.86
N ILE A 282 -0.91 23.39 2.78
CA ILE A 282 -0.83 22.15 2.01
C ILE A 282 -1.66 21.04 2.67
N HIS A 283 -1.59 20.90 3.99
CA HIS A 283 -2.42 19.93 4.72
C HIS A 283 -3.90 20.22 4.53
N GLY A 284 -4.32 21.50 4.58
CA GLY A 284 -5.71 21.89 4.26
C GLY A 284 -6.13 21.50 2.84
N MET A 285 -5.21 21.54 1.87
CA MET A 285 -5.48 21.06 0.51
C MET A 285 -5.66 19.54 0.47
N PHE A 286 -4.86 18.76 1.22
CA PHE A 286 -5.02 17.30 1.30
C PHE A 286 -6.34 16.92 1.98
N THR A 287 -6.71 17.58 3.08
CA THR A 287 -8.00 17.36 3.75
C THR A 287 -9.16 17.56 2.77
N LEU A 288 -9.14 18.66 1.99
CA LEU A 288 -10.15 18.89 0.98
C LEU A 288 -10.20 17.79 -0.11
N HIS A 289 -9.05 17.27 -0.53
CA HIS A 289 -8.99 16.17 -1.48
C HIS A 289 -9.57 14.89 -0.89
N ASP A 290 -9.22 14.57 0.36
CA ASP A 290 -9.67 13.37 1.04
C ASP A 290 -11.18 13.42 1.31
N ASP A 291 -11.72 14.58 1.69
CA ASP A 291 -13.17 14.79 1.85
C ASP A 291 -13.95 14.60 0.54
N LEU A 292 -13.38 15.06 -0.58
CA LEU A 292 -14.02 14.92 -1.91
C LEU A 292 -13.93 13.49 -2.47
N ARG A 293 -13.04 12.64 -1.94
CA ARG A 293 -12.77 11.25 -2.38
C ARG A 293 -12.72 11.10 -3.92
N PRO A 294 -11.90 11.89 -4.66
CA PRO A 294 -11.89 11.90 -6.13
C PRO A 294 -11.07 10.75 -6.73
N TRP A 295 -11.05 9.59 -6.09
CA TRP A 295 -10.31 8.42 -6.58
C TRP A 295 -11.24 7.33 -7.08
N LEU A 296 -10.73 6.58 -8.04
CA LEU A 296 -11.36 5.43 -8.66
C LEU A 296 -10.54 4.18 -8.33
N PRO A 297 -11.17 3.07 -7.95
CA PRO A 297 -10.48 1.80 -7.81
C PRO A 297 -9.96 1.33 -9.18
N LEU A 298 -8.84 0.65 -9.14
CA LEU A 298 -8.18 0.10 -10.33
C LEU A 298 -8.25 -1.43 -10.26
N HIS A 299 -9.10 -2.01 -11.09
CA HIS A 299 -9.17 -3.46 -11.23
C HIS A 299 -7.86 -4.05 -11.71
N ASP A 300 -7.61 -5.30 -11.35
CA ASP A 300 -6.53 -6.05 -11.98
C ASP A 300 -6.82 -6.29 -13.45
N LEU A 301 -5.91 -5.80 -14.28
CA LEU A 301 -6.00 -5.98 -15.72
C LEU A 301 -5.18 -7.19 -16.16
N ALA A 302 -5.80 -8.05 -16.94
CA ALA A 302 -5.10 -9.11 -17.65
C ALA A 302 -4.04 -8.51 -18.60
N LEU A 303 -2.95 -9.24 -18.86
CA LEU A 303 -1.86 -8.80 -19.72
C LEU A 303 -2.30 -8.27 -21.09
N PRO A 304 -3.28 -8.89 -21.80
CA PRO A 304 -3.78 -8.33 -23.07
C PRO A 304 -4.37 -6.93 -22.93
N SER A 305 -5.08 -6.65 -21.82
CA SER A 305 -5.66 -5.33 -21.56
C SER A 305 -4.59 -4.29 -21.26
N GLN A 306 -3.53 -4.66 -20.53
CA GLN A 306 -2.37 -3.79 -20.30
C GLN A 306 -1.67 -3.44 -21.63
N ILE A 307 -1.48 -4.41 -22.51
CA ILE A 307 -0.90 -4.18 -23.86
C ILE A 307 -1.82 -3.24 -24.66
N ALA A 308 -3.14 -3.44 -24.60
CA ALA A 308 -4.09 -2.57 -25.29
C ALA A 308 -4.02 -1.12 -24.79
N LEU A 309 -3.85 -0.91 -23.48
CA LEU A 309 -3.61 0.42 -22.89
C LEU A 309 -2.35 1.09 -23.46
N TRP A 310 -1.24 0.34 -23.52
CA TRP A 310 0.00 0.86 -24.11
C TRP A 310 -0.19 1.24 -25.56
N LEU A 311 -0.82 0.38 -26.36
CA LEU A 311 -1.09 0.65 -27.78
C LEU A 311 -2.07 1.83 -27.95
N GLY A 312 -3.08 1.93 -27.09
CA GLY A 312 -4.02 3.05 -27.06
C GLY A 312 -3.33 4.38 -26.73
N LEU A 313 -2.43 4.40 -25.74
CA LEU A 313 -1.65 5.59 -25.38
C LEU A 313 -0.79 6.06 -26.56
N TRP A 314 0.00 5.16 -27.17
CA TRP A 314 0.84 5.50 -28.32
C TRP A 314 0.03 5.88 -29.56
N GLY A 315 -1.11 5.20 -29.79
CA GLY A 315 -2.06 5.54 -30.86
C GLY A 315 -2.61 6.96 -30.67
N SER A 316 -3.03 7.29 -29.46
CA SER A 316 -3.53 8.63 -29.09
C SER A 316 -2.49 9.72 -29.36
N LEU A 317 -1.24 9.48 -28.95
CA LEU A 317 -0.12 10.43 -29.18
C LEU A 317 0.16 10.62 -30.67
N THR A 318 0.13 9.55 -31.47
CA THR A 318 0.34 9.68 -32.94
C THR A 318 -0.80 10.45 -33.61
N LEU A 319 -2.04 10.26 -33.14
CA LEU A 319 -3.20 11.00 -33.62
C LEU A 319 -3.17 12.47 -33.17
N MET A 320 -2.70 12.75 -31.97
CA MET A 320 -2.51 14.12 -31.47
C MET A 320 -1.53 14.91 -32.33
N ASN A 321 -0.48 14.28 -32.83
CA ASN A 321 0.48 14.91 -33.73
C ASN A 321 -0.17 15.33 -35.08
N ARG A 322 -1.27 14.67 -35.47
CA ARG A 322 -2.04 15.00 -36.69
C ARG A 322 -3.23 15.93 -36.40
N LYS A 323 -4.09 15.55 -35.43
CA LYS A 323 -5.28 16.31 -35.02
C LYS A 323 -5.51 16.09 -33.54
N ARG A 324 -5.28 17.11 -32.71
CA ARG A 324 -5.30 17.03 -31.24
C ARG A 324 -6.60 16.47 -30.68
N TRP A 325 -7.75 16.93 -31.17
CA TRP A 325 -9.05 16.50 -30.67
C TRP A 325 -9.30 14.99 -30.93
N ILE A 326 -8.77 14.43 -32.01
CA ILE A 326 -8.88 12.98 -32.30
C ILE A 326 -8.01 12.18 -31.30
N GLY A 327 -6.80 12.68 -30.99
CA GLY A 327 -5.94 12.05 -30.00
C GLY A 327 -6.55 12.00 -28.61
N TRP A 328 -7.16 13.10 -28.16
CA TRP A 328 -7.90 13.14 -26.92
C TRP A 328 -9.10 12.20 -26.92
N GLY A 329 -9.89 12.18 -28.02
CA GLY A 329 -11.00 11.24 -28.15
C GLY A 329 -10.57 9.78 -28.08
N ALA A 330 -9.44 9.44 -28.71
CA ALA A 330 -8.87 8.09 -28.65
C ALA A 330 -8.38 7.74 -27.23
N ALA A 331 -7.74 8.66 -26.51
CA ALA A 331 -7.30 8.44 -25.13
C ALA A 331 -8.48 8.17 -24.20
N ILE A 332 -9.51 9.03 -24.26
CA ILE A 332 -10.74 8.89 -23.45
C ILE A 332 -11.45 7.56 -23.79
N MET A 333 -11.55 7.23 -25.08
CA MET A 333 -12.18 5.98 -25.51
C MET A 333 -11.42 4.75 -25.01
N THR A 334 -10.10 4.76 -25.06
CA THR A 334 -9.26 3.66 -24.56
C THR A 334 -9.46 3.47 -23.04
N CYS A 335 -9.42 4.56 -22.28
CA CYS A 335 -9.67 4.51 -20.84
C CYS A 335 -11.12 4.05 -20.52
N GLY A 336 -12.11 4.55 -21.26
CA GLY A 336 -13.52 4.19 -21.10
C GLY A 336 -13.82 2.74 -21.42
N LEU A 337 -13.21 2.19 -22.49
CA LEU A 337 -13.37 0.77 -22.85
C LEU A 337 -12.79 -0.16 -21.78
N ILE A 338 -11.70 0.24 -21.14
CA ILE A 338 -11.05 -0.56 -20.10
C ILE A 338 -11.84 -0.47 -18.79
N ALA A 339 -12.32 0.71 -18.43
CA ALA A 339 -13.18 0.89 -17.26
C ALA A 339 -14.50 0.11 -17.42
N GLY A 340 -15.16 0.17 -18.59
CA GLY A 340 -16.40 -0.54 -18.84
C GLY A 340 -16.26 -2.07 -18.97
N TRP A 341 -15.08 -2.59 -19.29
CA TRP A 341 -14.85 -4.03 -19.34
C TRP A 341 -14.89 -4.70 -17.97
N SER A 342 -14.58 -3.96 -16.93
CA SER A 342 -14.49 -4.45 -15.56
C SER A 342 -15.85 -4.66 -14.89
N GLU A 343 -16.90 -3.95 -15.31
CA GLU A 343 -18.22 -3.99 -14.66
C GLU A 343 -19.06 -5.25 -15.03
N TRP A 344 -18.60 -6.12 -15.92
CA TRP A 344 -19.43 -7.21 -16.48
C TRP A 344 -19.25 -8.58 -15.84
N SER A 345 -18.44 -8.72 -14.81
CA SER A 345 -18.23 -10.00 -14.14
C SER A 345 -18.99 -10.05 -12.81
N GLU A 346 -20.22 -10.56 -12.82
CA GLU A 346 -20.87 -11.01 -11.58
C GLU A 346 -20.06 -12.20 -11.05
N SER A 347 -19.29 -11.98 -9.97
CA SER A 347 -18.53 -13.05 -9.33
C SER A 347 -19.23 -13.52 -8.07
N SER A 348 -19.24 -14.83 -7.87
CA SER A 348 -19.67 -15.41 -6.59
C SER A 348 -18.49 -16.18 -6.01
N ARG A 349 -17.86 -15.60 -4.98
CA ARG A 349 -16.68 -16.17 -4.31
C ARG A 349 -16.62 -15.82 -2.84
N VAL A 350 -15.86 -16.60 -2.10
CA VAL A 350 -15.46 -16.30 -0.74
C VAL A 350 -13.94 -16.25 -0.68
N THR A 351 -13.39 -15.16 -0.16
CA THR A 351 -11.94 -14.95 -0.07
C THR A 351 -11.52 -14.77 1.38
N PHE A 352 -10.63 -15.63 1.85
CA PHE A 352 -10.00 -15.54 3.15
C PHE A 352 -8.68 -14.80 2.97
N LEU A 353 -8.58 -13.58 3.53
CA LEU A 353 -7.38 -12.75 3.42
C LEU A 353 -6.35 -13.15 4.46
N ASP A 354 -5.08 -13.01 4.11
CA ASP A 354 -3.99 -13.12 5.07
C ASP A 354 -3.76 -11.77 5.75
N VAL A 355 -4.36 -11.61 6.90
CA VAL A 355 -4.21 -10.42 7.77
C VAL A 355 -3.22 -10.66 8.92
N GLY A 356 -2.50 -11.77 8.88
CA GLY A 356 -1.74 -12.27 10.00
C GLY A 356 -2.61 -13.10 10.93
N GLN A 357 -2.50 -12.90 12.23
CA GLN A 357 -3.39 -13.56 13.18
C GLN A 357 -4.73 -12.81 13.20
N GLY A 358 -5.82 -13.52 12.92
CA GLY A 358 -7.16 -12.96 12.87
C GLY A 358 -7.95 -13.37 11.62
N ASP A 359 -9.19 -12.98 11.55
CA ASP A 359 -10.10 -13.25 10.43
C ASP A 359 -10.39 -11.99 9.62
N ALA A 360 -10.36 -12.13 8.30
CA ALA A 360 -10.89 -11.15 7.36
C ALA A 360 -11.36 -11.90 6.11
N ILE A 361 -12.67 -11.99 5.93
CA ILE A 361 -13.29 -12.81 4.90
C ILE A 361 -14.17 -11.93 4.02
N VAL A 362 -13.84 -11.84 2.74
CA VAL A 362 -14.65 -11.10 1.76
C VAL A 362 -15.61 -12.06 1.06
N VAL A 363 -16.89 -11.72 1.05
CA VAL A 363 -17.95 -12.51 0.40
C VAL A 363 -18.53 -11.70 -0.74
N GLU A 364 -18.41 -12.22 -1.94
CA GLU A 364 -19.03 -11.68 -3.15
C GLU A 364 -20.12 -12.64 -3.62
N SER A 365 -21.38 -12.18 -3.70
CA SER A 365 -22.53 -13.00 -4.16
C SER A 365 -23.44 -12.17 -5.06
N GLY A 366 -23.32 -12.37 -6.38
CA GLY A 366 -23.98 -11.54 -7.36
C GLY A 366 -23.50 -10.09 -7.30
N ARG A 367 -24.37 -9.17 -6.88
CA ARG A 367 -24.04 -7.75 -6.70
C ARG A 367 -23.76 -7.37 -5.26
N THR A 368 -23.94 -8.29 -4.33
CA THR A 368 -23.72 -8.04 -2.90
C THR A 368 -22.27 -8.34 -2.57
N ILE A 369 -21.63 -7.40 -1.92
CA ILE A 369 -20.28 -7.57 -1.38
C ILE A 369 -20.26 -7.21 0.10
N GLY A 370 -19.77 -8.13 0.92
CA GLY A 370 -19.65 -7.93 2.36
C GLY A 370 -18.34 -8.48 2.89
N VAL A 371 -18.05 -8.08 4.11
CA VAL A 371 -16.86 -8.54 4.84
C VAL A 371 -17.32 -9.16 6.16
N ILE A 372 -16.76 -10.31 6.49
CA ILE A 372 -16.93 -10.98 7.77
C ILE A 372 -15.60 -10.88 8.48
N ASP A 373 -15.60 -10.17 9.61
CA ASP A 373 -14.42 -9.75 10.37
C ASP A 373 -13.38 -8.95 9.55
N VAL A 374 -12.57 -8.17 10.21
CA VAL A 374 -11.66 -7.20 9.58
C VAL A 374 -10.22 -7.36 10.03
N GLY A 375 -9.92 -8.42 10.79
CA GLY A 375 -8.61 -8.65 11.36
C GLY A 375 -8.23 -7.67 12.46
N GLY A 376 -7.04 -7.83 13.00
CA GLY A 376 -6.47 -6.92 13.98
C GLY A 376 -5.00 -7.25 14.21
N VAL A 377 -4.24 -6.26 14.68
CA VAL A 377 -2.83 -6.45 15.02
C VAL A 377 -2.63 -6.32 16.50
N PHE A 378 -2.11 -7.38 17.11
CA PHE A 378 -1.73 -7.29 18.51
C PHE A 378 -0.60 -6.27 18.67
N GLN A 379 -0.88 -5.21 19.41
CA GLN A 379 0.12 -4.23 19.83
C GLN A 379 0.68 -4.64 21.19
N ASP A 380 1.97 -4.99 21.25
CA ASP A 380 2.65 -5.18 22.54
C ASP A 380 2.71 -3.83 23.27
N PRO A 381 2.09 -3.70 24.46
CA PRO A 381 2.13 -2.46 25.22
C PRO A 381 3.56 -2.00 25.59
N ASN A 382 4.54 -2.90 25.51
CA ASN A 382 5.96 -2.64 25.80
C ASN A 382 6.77 -2.26 24.57
N GLU A 383 6.23 -2.39 23.35
CA GLU A 383 6.92 -1.91 22.15
C GLU A 383 6.78 -0.38 22.05
N GLN A 384 7.93 0.30 22.09
CA GLN A 384 8.01 1.77 21.96
C GLN A 384 7.55 2.30 20.60
N LYS A 385 7.38 1.45 19.58
CA LYS A 385 6.78 1.77 18.28
C LYS A 385 5.51 0.95 18.13
N ARG A 386 4.37 1.63 18.07
CA ARG A 386 3.14 1.04 17.57
C ARG A 386 3.36 0.53 16.15
N SER A 387 2.87 -0.65 15.84
CA SER A 387 2.79 -1.10 14.46
C SER A 387 1.97 -0.07 13.66
N THR A 388 2.48 0.33 12.51
CA THR A 388 1.73 1.19 11.58
C THR A 388 0.87 0.37 10.63
N PHE A 389 0.89 -0.94 10.75
CA PHE A 389 0.10 -1.84 9.91
C PHE A 389 -1.32 -1.97 10.46
N ASP A 390 -2.30 -1.67 9.60
CA ASP A 390 -3.73 -1.80 9.86
C ASP A 390 -4.34 -2.75 8.81
N PRO A 391 -4.95 -3.89 9.22
CA PRO A 391 -5.52 -4.86 8.28
C PRO A 391 -6.64 -4.28 7.39
N GLY A 392 -7.43 -3.34 7.92
CA GLY A 392 -8.49 -2.68 7.18
C GLY A 392 -7.93 -1.79 6.06
N GLU A 393 -6.97 -0.93 6.39
CA GLU A 393 -6.36 0.01 5.44
C GLU A 393 -5.32 -0.66 4.52
N ASP A 394 -4.48 -1.58 5.05
CA ASP A 394 -3.33 -2.12 4.32
C ASP A 394 -3.61 -3.44 3.58
N VAL A 395 -4.71 -4.16 3.92
CA VAL A 395 -5.06 -5.45 3.30
C VAL A 395 -6.44 -5.43 2.67
N LEU A 396 -7.49 -5.18 3.46
CA LEU A 396 -8.89 -5.22 2.99
C LEU A 396 -9.15 -4.16 1.91
N ALA A 397 -8.83 -2.90 2.17
CA ALA A 397 -9.09 -1.83 1.22
C ALA A 397 -8.34 -2.02 -0.11
N PRO A 398 -7.02 -2.33 -0.15
CA PRO A 398 -6.31 -2.63 -1.39
C PRO A 398 -6.90 -3.81 -2.16
N TYR A 399 -7.33 -4.88 -1.47
CA TYR A 399 -8.00 -6.01 -2.09
C TYR A 399 -9.33 -5.57 -2.76
N LEU A 400 -10.20 -4.87 -2.01
CA LEU A 400 -11.48 -4.36 -2.50
C LEU A 400 -11.29 -3.45 -3.71
N TRP A 401 -10.34 -2.51 -3.65
CA TRP A 401 -10.04 -1.63 -4.77
C TRP A 401 -9.53 -2.37 -6.00
N LYS A 402 -8.73 -3.43 -5.81
CA LYS A 402 -8.31 -4.31 -6.91
C LYS A 402 -9.45 -5.14 -7.48
N ARG A 403 -10.52 -5.33 -6.72
CA ARG A 403 -11.80 -5.87 -7.20
C ARG A 403 -12.68 -4.81 -7.84
N GLY A 404 -12.32 -3.52 -7.72
CA GLY A 404 -13.07 -2.37 -8.23
C GLY A 404 -14.14 -1.83 -7.29
N GLU A 405 -14.14 -2.34 -6.08
CA GLU A 405 -15.16 -2.00 -5.09
C GLU A 405 -14.74 -0.77 -4.27
N ARG A 406 -15.70 0.11 -4.02
CA ARG A 406 -15.56 1.33 -3.22
C ARG A 406 -16.39 1.32 -1.96
N SER A 407 -17.43 0.51 -1.98
CA SER A 407 -18.39 0.37 -0.90
C SER A 407 -18.61 -1.10 -0.59
N LEU A 408 -19.04 -1.35 0.62
CA LEU A 408 -19.49 -2.65 1.10
C LEU A 408 -20.95 -2.50 1.50
N ASP A 409 -21.78 -3.48 1.12
CA ASP A 409 -23.17 -3.53 1.56
C ASP A 409 -23.22 -3.78 3.07
N PHE A 410 -22.28 -4.61 3.59
CA PHE A 410 -22.21 -4.87 5.03
C PHE A 410 -20.79 -5.24 5.49
N VAL A 411 -20.52 -4.98 6.76
CA VAL A 411 -19.45 -5.59 7.54
C VAL A 411 -20.11 -6.36 8.69
N LEU A 412 -19.87 -7.65 8.79
CA LEU A 412 -20.32 -8.48 9.89
C LEU A 412 -19.16 -8.77 10.82
N LEU A 413 -19.31 -8.48 12.10
CA LEU A 413 -18.34 -8.82 13.15
C LEU A 413 -18.87 -10.03 13.91
N THR A 414 -18.08 -11.10 13.91
CA THR A 414 -18.49 -12.35 14.59
C THR A 414 -18.55 -12.17 16.10
N HIS A 415 -17.54 -11.50 16.68
CA HIS A 415 -17.45 -11.12 18.10
C HIS A 415 -16.48 -9.93 18.24
N ALA A 416 -16.29 -9.44 19.46
CA ALA A 416 -15.58 -8.18 19.66
C ALA A 416 -14.10 -8.32 20.05
N ASP A 417 -13.44 -9.42 19.73
CA ASP A 417 -12.01 -9.56 19.98
C ASP A 417 -11.18 -8.81 18.93
N HIS A 418 -10.02 -8.32 19.37
CA HIS A 418 -9.21 -7.38 18.59
C HIS A 418 -8.76 -7.94 17.24
N ASP A 419 -8.48 -9.24 17.16
CA ASP A 419 -8.09 -9.93 15.92
C ASP A 419 -9.26 -10.16 14.95
N HIS A 420 -10.47 -9.73 15.30
CA HIS A 420 -11.65 -9.70 14.44
C HIS A 420 -12.14 -8.29 14.13
N ILE A 421 -11.99 -7.32 15.06
CA ILE A 421 -12.51 -5.96 14.90
C ILE A 421 -11.44 -4.88 14.71
N GLY A 422 -10.17 -5.18 14.95
CA GLY A 422 -9.10 -4.18 15.06
C GLY A 422 -8.85 -3.36 13.79
N GLY A 423 -9.15 -3.89 12.60
CA GLY A 423 -9.04 -3.18 11.32
C GLY A 423 -10.26 -2.35 10.93
N LEU A 424 -11.32 -2.30 11.76
CA LEU A 424 -12.58 -1.65 11.36
C LEU A 424 -12.40 -0.14 11.14
N GLU A 425 -11.72 0.55 12.04
CA GLU A 425 -11.49 1.99 11.90
C GLU A 425 -10.70 2.31 10.63
N GLY A 426 -9.61 1.55 10.35
CA GLY A 426 -8.83 1.72 9.13
C GLY A 426 -9.65 1.48 7.87
N LEU A 427 -10.51 0.46 7.86
CA LEU A 427 -11.40 0.18 6.74
C LEU A 427 -12.41 1.32 6.51
N LEU A 428 -13.09 1.79 7.56
CA LEU A 428 -14.11 2.86 7.48
C LEU A 428 -13.55 4.20 7.02
N LYS A 429 -12.27 4.48 7.29
CA LYS A 429 -11.58 5.69 6.78
C LYS A 429 -11.55 5.74 5.24
N VAL A 430 -11.46 4.59 4.58
CA VAL A 430 -11.10 4.50 3.16
C VAL A 430 -12.14 3.80 2.28
N VAL A 431 -13.02 2.99 2.86
CA VAL A 431 -14.12 2.28 2.20
C VAL A 431 -15.44 2.72 2.81
N THR A 432 -16.46 2.95 1.97
CA THR A 432 -17.81 3.24 2.46
C THR A 432 -18.48 1.94 2.85
N VAL A 433 -19.04 1.86 4.05
CA VAL A 433 -19.79 0.71 4.55
C VAL A 433 -21.22 1.15 4.78
N GLU A 434 -22.21 0.44 4.22
CA GLU A 434 -23.62 0.78 4.39
C GLU A 434 -24.15 0.30 5.74
N GLU A 435 -23.86 -0.96 6.08
CA GLU A 435 -24.36 -1.59 7.30
C GLU A 435 -23.25 -2.28 8.08
N LEU A 436 -23.29 -2.16 9.40
CA LEU A 436 -22.48 -2.91 10.36
C LEU A 436 -23.37 -3.92 11.10
N TRP A 437 -23.08 -5.19 10.92
CA TRP A 437 -23.83 -6.28 11.54
C TRP A 437 -23.04 -6.84 12.70
N ILE A 438 -23.64 -6.83 13.90
CA ILE A 438 -23.02 -7.31 15.13
C ILE A 438 -23.98 -8.20 15.90
N SER A 439 -23.46 -9.03 16.81
CA SER A 439 -24.28 -9.79 17.74
C SER A 439 -25.10 -8.84 18.63
N LYS A 440 -26.34 -9.18 18.92
CA LYS A 440 -27.14 -8.47 19.90
C LYS A 440 -26.51 -8.53 21.29
N GLU A 441 -25.82 -9.59 21.59
CA GLU A 441 -25.21 -9.90 22.87
C GLU A 441 -23.68 -9.82 22.75
N VAL A 442 -23.11 -8.60 22.75
CA VAL A 442 -21.67 -8.39 22.94
C VAL A 442 -21.39 -8.43 24.42
N ALA A 443 -20.55 -9.36 24.87
CA ALA A 443 -20.26 -9.57 26.30
C ALA A 443 -19.60 -8.34 26.92
N ASN A 444 -18.74 -7.63 26.18
CA ASN A 444 -18.03 -6.45 26.66
C ASN A 444 -18.76 -5.15 26.31
N ALA A 445 -19.42 -4.54 27.30
CA ALA A 445 -20.17 -3.29 27.12
C ALA A 445 -19.30 -2.11 26.61
N GLU A 446 -18.02 -2.04 27.00
CA GLU A 446 -17.08 -0.98 26.57
C GLU A 446 -16.77 -1.12 25.06
N LYS A 447 -16.44 -2.32 24.61
CA LYS A 447 -16.21 -2.61 23.19
C LYS A 447 -17.46 -2.35 22.34
N ARG A 448 -18.64 -2.69 22.85
CA ARG A 448 -19.91 -2.39 22.17
C ARG A 448 -20.11 -0.89 22.00
N GLU A 449 -19.86 -0.09 23.02
CA GLU A 449 -19.97 1.36 22.97
C GLU A 449 -18.96 1.96 21.98
N GLU A 450 -17.73 1.44 21.94
CA GLU A 450 -16.70 1.81 20.98
C GLU A 450 -17.16 1.55 19.53
N LEU A 451 -17.69 0.37 19.23
CA LEU A 451 -18.22 0.02 17.90
C LEU A 451 -19.37 0.93 17.48
N LEU A 452 -20.29 1.25 18.40
CA LEU A 452 -21.40 2.16 18.11
C LEU A 452 -20.93 3.59 17.88
N HIS A 453 -19.94 4.06 18.64
CA HIS A 453 -19.32 5.36 18.42
C HIS A 453 -18.63 5.43 17.05
N LEU A 454 -17.91 4.38 16.68
CA LEU A 454 -17.24 4.29 15.40
C LEU A 454 -18.24 4.29 14.24
N ALA A 455 -19.30 3.47 14.32
CA ALA A 455 -20.36 3.44 13.33
C ALA A 455 -21.03 4.82 13.14
N ALA A 456 -21.31 5.51 14.26
CA ALA A 456 -21.89 6.85 14.23
C ALA A 456 -20.94 7.89 13.61
N ALA A 457 -19.62 7.80 13.86
CA ALA A 457 -18.62 8.71 13.31
C ALA A 457 -18.51 8.62 11.77
N TYR A 458 -18.79 7.45 11.20
CA TYR A 458 -18.72 7.19 9.75
C TYR A 458 -20.09 7.04 9.07
N ASP A 459 -21.20 7.36 9.77
CA ASP A 459 -22.58 7.29 9.25
C ASP A 459 -22.98 5.87 8.78
N VAL A 460 -22.56 4.84 9.53
CA VAL A 460 -22.85 3.43 9.25
C VAL A 460 -24.05 2.97 10.06
N SER A 461 -25.03 2.35 9.40
CA SER A 461 -26.22 1.77 10.05
C SER A 461 -25.86 0.50 10.81
N VAL A 462 -26.26 0.38 12.08
CA VAL A 462 -25.97 -0.81 12.89
C VAL A 462 -27.18 -1.72 12.93
N HIS A 463 -26.98 -2.99 12.59
CA HIS A 463 -27.97 -4.06 12.70
C HIS A 463 -27.53 -5.13 13.66
N TYR A 464 -28.46 -5.57 14.51
CA TYR A 464 -28.21 -6.64 15.48
C TYR A 464 -28.74 -7.97 14.94
N LEU A 465 -27.88 -8.99 14.94
CA LEU A 465 -28.20 -10.33 14.49
C LEU A 465 -28.37 -11.29 15.67
N GLU A 466 -29.31 -12.20 15.49
CA GLU A 466 -29.61 -13.31 16.39
C GLU A 466 -29.62 -14.64 15.62
N ALA A 467 -29.57 -15.77 16.32
CA ALA A 467 -29.73 -17.07 15.69
C ALA A 467 -31.07 -17.15 14.93
N ASP A 468 -31.08 -17.89 13.84
CA ASP A 468 -32.14 -18.04 12.85
C ASP A 468 -32.39 -16.84 11.93
N ASP A 469 -31.70 -15.71 12.13
CA ASP A 469 -31.73 -14.59 11.18
C ASP A 469 -31.19 -14.99 9.81
N ARG A 470 -31.77 -14.37 8.77
CA ARG A 470 -31.35 -14.51 7.37
C ARG A 470 -31.17 -13.15 6.75
N PRO A 471 -30.05 -12.46 7.07
CA PRO A 471 -29.84 -11.09 6.60
C PRO A 471 -29.74 -11.01 5.07
N THR A 472 -29.37 -12.11 4.41
CA THR A 472 -29.41 -12.26 2.96
C THR A 472 -30.03 -13.61 2.56
N PRO A 473 -30.53 -13.79 1.31
CA PRO A 473 -31.09 -15.06 0.86
C PRO A 473 -30.11 -16.25 0.88
N TRP A 474 -28.81 -15.97 0.91
CA TRP A 474 -27.75 -16.97 0.86
C TRP A 474 -26.98 -17.11 2.18
N MET A 475 -27.39 -16.38 3.25
CA MET A 475 -26.74 -16.41 4.57
C MET A 475 -27.78 -16.73 5.65
N TRP A 476 -27.40 -17.59 6.57
CA TRP A 476 -28.18 -17.98 7.74
C TRP A 476 -27.28 -17.96 8.99
N ILE A 477 -27.72 -17.24 10.04
CA ILE A 477 -27.08 -17.20 11.34
C ILE A 477 -27.49 -18.43 12.13
N VAL A 478 -26.55 -19.27 12.50
CA VAL A 478 -26.80 -20.56 13.16
C VAL A 478 -26.44 -20.58 14.64
N ALA A 479 -25.69 -19.59 15.14
CA ALA A 479 -25.37 -19.36 16.55
C ALA A 479 -24.99 -17.88 16.77
N PRO A 480 -24.98 -17.36 18.03
CA PRO A 480 -25.24 -18.08 19.29
C PRO A 480 -26.74 -18.29 19.54
N ASN A 481 -27.08 -19.39 20.24
CA ASN A 481 -28.47 -19.73 20.59
C ASN A 481 -28.81 -19.35 22.05
N ARG A 482 -27.82 -18.96 22.85
CA ARG A 482 -27.97 -18.63 24.27
C ARG A 482 -26.98 -17.53 24.66
N PRO A 483 -27.32 -16.69 25.68
CA PRO A 483 -26.36 -15.79 26.25
C PRO A 483 -25.27 -16.57 27.02
N HIS A 484 -24.03 -16.17 26.83
CA HIS A 484 -22.85 -16.74 27.47
C HIS A 484 -22.05 -15.67 28.23
N GLU A 485 -21.08 -16.08 29.03
CA GLU A 485 -20.22 -15.15 29.80
C GLU A 485 -18.93 -14.76 29.07
N ASP A 486 -18.44 -15.62 28.18
CA ASP A 486 -17.21 -15.39 27.42
C ASP A 486 -17.51 -14.77 26.04
N GLU A 487 -16.62 -13.87 25.57
CA GLU A 487 -16.76 -13.19 24.28
C GLU A 487 -16.75 -14.17 23.11
N ASN A 488 -15.93 -15.22 23.16
CA ASN A 488 -15.86 -16.24 22.11
C ASN A 488 -17.15 -17.04 21.98
N ASP A 489 -17.85 -17.28 23.09
CA ASP A 489 -19.15 -17.96 23.11
C ASP A 489 -20.26 -17.15 22.42
N HIS A 490 -20.07 -15.83 22.26
CA HIS A 490 -20.97 -14.94 21.52
C HIS A 490 -20.66 -14.88 20.02
N SER A 491 -19.67 -15.64 19.53
CA SER A 491 -19.31 -15.66 18.12
C SER A 491 -20.51 -15.98 17.23
N ILE A 492 -20.86 -15.05 16.35
CA ILE A 492 -21.85 -15.30 15.30
C ILE A 492 -21.32 -16.40 14.40
N SER A 493 -22.03 -17.52 14.34
CA SER A 493 -21.73 -18.60 13.41
C SER A 493 -22.63 -18.51 12.19
N LEU A 494 -22.05 -18.67 11.02
CA LEU A 494 -22.68 -18.43 9.73
C LEU A 494 -22.70 -19.68 8.87
N TYR A 495 -23.86 -20.00 8.29
CA TYR A 495 -23.98 -20.92 7.18
C TYR A 495 -24.31 -20.15 5.91
N MET A 496 -23.53 -20.32 4.84
CA MET A 496 -23.68 -19.56 3.61
C MET A 496 -23.68 -20.47 2.38
N LYS A 497 -24.40 -20.04 1.33
CA LYS A 497 -24.36 -20.67 -0.01
C LYS A 497 -23.90 -19.64 -1.03
N VAL A 498 -22.66 -19.74 -1.47
CA VAL A 498 -22.03 -18.77 -2.39
C VAL A 498 -21.28 -19.54 -3.48
N GLY A 499 -21.46 -19.16 -4.74
CA GLY A 499 -20.73 -19.76 -5.86
C GLY A 499 -20.93 -21.27 -6.03
N GLY A 500 -22.08 -21.80 -5.58
CA GLY A 500 -22.39 -23.23 -5.63
C GLY A 500 -21.83 -24.04 -4.46
N MET A 501 -21.04 -23.44 -3.58
CA MET A 501 -20.45 -24.07 -2.39
C MET A 501 -21.17 -23.63 -1.10
N ARG A 502 -21.13 -24.49 -0.10
CA ARG A 502 -21.74 -24.30 1.22
C ARG A 502 -20.64 -24.13 2.25
N TYR A 503 -20.70 -23.03 2.98
CA TYR A 503 -19.68 -22.62 3.94
C TYR A 503 -20.25 -22.67 5.35
N LEU A 504 -19.44 -23.11 6.31
CA LEU A 504 -19.68 -22.93 7.73
C LEU A 504 -18.51 -22.16 8.33
N LEU A 505 -18.80 -20.98 8.90
CA LEU A 505 -17.86 -20.12 9.58
C LEU A 505 -18.35 -19.97 11.02
N THR A 506 -17.57 -20.41 11.99
CA THR A 506 -17.98 -20.46 13.41
C THR A 506 -17.38 -19.33 14.24
N GLY A 507 -16.63 -18.40 13.62
CA GLY A 507 -15.85 -17.42 14.39
C GLY A 507 -14.90 -18.16 15.32
N ASP A 508 -14.90 -17.80 16.59
CA ASP A 508 -14.09 -18.42 17.65
C ASP A 508 -14.91 -19.28 18.63
N LEU A 509 -16.10 -19.71 18.16
CA LEU A 509 -17.01 -20.54 18.95
C LEU A 509 -16.28 -21.77 19.51
N PRO A 510 -16.34 -22.03 20.82
CA PRO A 510 -15.73 -23.21 21.45
C PRO A 510 -16.53 -24.50 21.17
N ILE A 511 -15.91 -25.67 21.46
CA ILE A 511 -16.48 -27.00 21.19
C ILE A 511 -17.86 -27.17 21.86
N GLU A 512 -18.07 -26.59 23.03
CA GLU A 512 -19.33 -26.63 23.75
C GLU A 512 -20.46 -25.94 22.94
N GLY A 513 -20.17 -24.80 22.32
CA GLY A 513 -21.11 -24.09 21.46
C GLY A 513 -21.31 -24.80 20.10
N GLU A 514 -20.28 -25.45 19.56
CA GLU A 514 -20.38 -26.23 18.33
C GLU A 514 -21.36 -27.41 18.43
N ALA A 515 -21.55 -27.96 19.62
CA ALA A 515 -22.51 -29.04 19.87
C ALA A 515 -23.96 -28.60 19.64
N GLU A 516 -24.26 -27.31 19.77
CA GLU A 516 -25.60 -26.74 19.57
C GLU A 516 -25.91 -26.42 18.08
N LEU A 517 -24.90 -26.46 17.21
CA LEU A 517 -25.09 -26.18 15.78
C LEU A 517 -25.99 -27.23 15.12
N PRO A 518 -26.89 -26.84 14.20
CA PRO A 518 -27.74 -27.77 13.47
C PRO A 518 -26.89 -28.70 12.56
N THR A 519 -27.51 -29.80 12.15
CA THR A 519 -26.89 -30.66 11.13
C THR A 519 -26.92 -29.95 9.78
N LEU A 520 -25.77 -29.68 9.21
CA LEU A 520 -25.56 -28.93 7.98
C LEU A 520 -24.72 -29.75 6.99
N ASP A 521 -25.04 -29.59 5.73
CA ASP A 521 -24.23 -30.14 4.65
C ASP A 521 -23.23 -29.05 4.20
N VAL A 522 -21.94 -29.27 4.40
CA VAL A 522 -20.88 -28.25 4.32
C VAL A 522 -19.80 -28.70 3.36
N ASP A 523 -19.44 -27.86 2.38
CA ASP A 523 -18.33 -28.11 1.47
C ASP A 523 -17.03 -27.50 2.00
N VAL A 524 -17.10 -26.32 2.62
CA VAL A 524 -15.98 -25.56 3.15
C VAL A 524 -16.23 -25.19 4.61
N PHE A 525 -15.31 -25.60 5.47
CA PHE A 525 -15.33 -25.26 6.89
C PHE A 525 -14.12 -24.40 7.25
N LYS A 526 -14.35 -23.24 7.84
CA LYS A 526 -13.26 -22.45 8.46
C LYS A 526 -13.05 -22.95 9.89
N LEU A 527 -11.83 -23.37 10.21
CA LEU A 527 -11.47 -23.78 11.57
C LEU A 527 -11.80 -22.67 12.57
N GLY A 528 -12.56 -23.02 13.58
CA GLY A 528 -12.87 -22.13 14.68
C GLY A 528 -11.62 -21.68 15.43
N HIS A 529 -11.63 -20.46 15.94
CA HIS A 529 -10.58 -19.88 16.77
C HIS A 529 -9.16 -20.10 16.18
N HIS A 530 -9.04 -19.85 14.86
CA HIS A 530 -7.79 -19.97 14.09
C HIS A 530 -7.13 -21.35 14.15
N GLY A 531 -7.88 -22.39 14.49
CA GLY A 531 -7.37 -23.76 14.71
C GLY A 531 -6.85 -24.00 16.12
N SER A 532 -7.39 -23.30 17.12
CA SER A 532 -7.21 -23.63 18.55
C SER A 532 -7.70 -25.06 18.84
N ASP A 533 -7.11 -25.72 19.84
CA ASP A 533 -7.60 -27.00 20.36
C ASP A 533 -8.94 -26.90 21.11
N THR A 534 -9.35 -25.66 21.48
CA THR A 534 -10.63 -25.37 22.15
C THR A 534 -11.81 -25.32 21.17
N SER A 535 -11.56 -25.37 19.86
CA SER A 535 -12.60 -25.28 18.82
C SER A 535 -12.38 -26.37 17.75
N SER A 536 -13.31 -26.47 16.80
CA SER A 536 -13.26 -27.48 15.71
C SER A 536 -13.21 -28.91 16.24
N GLY A 537 -14.20 -29.25 17.10
CA GLY A 537 -14.32 -30.54 17.76
C GLY A 537 -14.54 -31.68 16.77
N GLU A 538 -14.09 -32.90 17.16
CA GLU A 538 -14.21 -34.11 16.32
C GLU A 538 -15.67 -34.43 15.97
N GLU A 539 -16.59 -34.25 16.93
CA GLU A 539 -18.04 -34.46 16.73
C GLU A 539 -18.64 -33.55 15.65
N LEU A 540 -18.26 -32.25 15.65
CA LEU A 540 -18.68 -31.32 14.59
C LEU A 540 -18.10 -31.76 13.24
N LEU A 541 -16.80 -32.03 13.16
CA LEU A 541 -16.11 -32.40 11.93
C LEU A 541 -16.65 -33.71 11.31
N GLU A 542 -16.99 -34.71 12.13
CA GLU A 542 -17.67 -35.92 11.66
C GLU A 542 -19.09 -35.66 11.15
N ARG A 543 -19.83 -34.75 11.80
CA ARG A 543 -21.21 -34.40 11.46
C ARG A 543 -21.32 -33.65 10.14
N ILE A 544 -20.37 -32.71 9.85
CA ILE A 544 -20.40 -31.87 8.65
C ILE A 544 -19.56 -32.42 7.49
N ASP A 545 -18.59 -33.29 7.74
CA ASP A 545 -17.69 -33.96 6.79
C ASP A 545 -17.20 -33.08 5.62
N PRO A 546 -16.56 -31.91 5.86
CA PRO A 546 -16.27 -30.94 4.82
C PRO A 546 -15.18 -31.44 3.87
N GLU A 547 -15.25 -31.08 2.57
CA GLU A 547 -14.18 -31.38 1.60
C GLU A 547 -12.97 -30.47 1.83
N TRP A 548 -13.23 -29.18 2.07
CA TRP A 548 -12.21 -28.14 2.26
C TRP A 548 -12.24 -27.64 3.70
N VAL A 549 -11.05 -27.48 4.25
CA VAL A 549 -10.85 -26.88 5.57
C VAL A 549 -9.91 -25.69 5.43
N ILE A 550 -10.31 -24.53 5.96
CA ILE A 550 -9.53 -23.30 5.89
C ILE A 550 -9.09 -22.89 7.30
N ALA A 551 -7.83 -22.53 7.45
CA ALA A 551 -7.29 -21.94 8.67
C ALA A 551 -6.81 -20.51 8.39
N SER A 552 -7.46 -19.51 8.95
CA SER A 552 -6.95 -18.13 8.97
C SER A 552 -6.00 -17.98 10.15
N VAL A 553 -4.70 -17.86 9.86
CA VAL A 553 -3.67 -17.91 10.89
C VAL A 553 -2.42 -17.16 10.45
N GLY A 554 -1.78 -16.47 11.39
CA GLY A 554 -0.56 -15.69 11.12
C GLY A 554 0.70 -16.53 11.10
N SER A 555 1.61 -16.20 10.19
CA SER A 555 2.95 -16.78 10.17
C SER A 555 3.70 -16.42 11.46
N ASN A 556 4.25 -17.43 12.15
CA ASN A 556 4.95 -17.25 13.43
C ASN A 556 4.07 -16.63 14.54
N ASN A 557 2.77 -16.93 14.56
CA ASN A 557 1.89 -16.44 15.61
C ASN A 557 2.33 -16.97 16.98
N ARG A 558 2.14 -16.16 18.02
CA ARG A 558 2.56 -16.45 19.38
C ARG A 558 1.72 -17.51 20.10
N TYR A 559 0.53 -17.82 19.56
CA TYR A 559 -0.40 -18.78 20.14
C TYR A 559 -0.09 -20.22 19.75
N GLY A 560 0.72 -20.42 18.68
CA GLY A 560 1.04 -21.72 18.13
C GLY A 560 -0.07 -22.34 17.28
N HIS A 561 -1.03 -21.51 16.84
CA HIS A 561 -2.13 -21.95 15.97
C HIS A 561 -1.65 -22.23 14.52
N PRO A 562 -2.27 -23.17 13.81
CA PRO A 562 -3.22 -24.18 14.31
C PRO A 562 -2.52 -25.18 15.22
N HIS A 563 -3.16 -25.57 16.32
CA HIS A 563 -2.61 -26.57 17.24
C HIS A 563 -2.49 -27.94 16.56
N GLU A 564 -1.50 -28.72 17.00
CA GLU A 564 -1.24 -30.05 16.41
C GLU A 564 -2.45 -31.00 16.58
N GLU A 565 -3.18 -30.85 17.67
CA GLU A 565 -4.38 -31.61 17.95
C GLU A 565 -5.49 -31.32 16.93
N THR A 566 -5.75 -30.04 16.64
CA THR A 566 -6.73 -29.62 15.63
C THR A 566 -6.31 -30.09 14.24
N LEU A 567 -5.00 -30.04 13.92
CA LEU A 567 -4.49 -30.55 12.65
C LEU A 567 -4.70 -32.07 12.51
N ARG A 568 -4.60 -32.84 13.59
CA ARG A 568 -4.89 -34.28 13.58
C ARG A 568 -6.36 -34.58 13.29
N ARG A 569 -7.30 -33.76 13.82
CA ARG A 569 -8.75 -33.91 13.58
C ARG A 569 -9.13 -33.74 12.10
N VAL A 570 -8.37 -32.96 11.35
CA VAL A 570 -8.62 -32.66 9.93
C VAL A 570 -7.75 -33.47 8.95
N VAL A 571 -7.05 -34.50 9.42
CA VAL A 571 -6.28 -35.39 8.55
C VAL A 571 -7.17 -36.04 7.52
N GLY A 572 -6.77 -35.99 6.25
CA GLY A 572 -7.53 -36.53 5.11
C GLY A 572 -8.45 -35.51 4.42
N LYS A 573 -8.59 -34.29 4.98
CA LYS A 573 -9.28 -33.16 4.34
C LYS A 573 -8.30 -32.30 3.52
N ARG A 574 -8.82 -31.53 2.59
CA ARG A 574 -8.03 -30.53 1.84
C ARG A 574 -7.87 -29.28 2.69
N LEU A 575 -6.80 -29.23 3.46
CA LEU A 575 -6.48 -28.10 4.34
C LEU A 575 -5.69 -27.04 3.59
N LEU A 576 -6.18 -25.79 3.62
CA LEU A 576 -5.46 -24.59 3.21
C LEU A 576 -5.28 -23.66 4.42
N ARG A 577 -4.12 -23.01 4.50
CA ARG A 577 -3.75 -22.15 5.64
C ARG A 577 -3.24 -20.82 5.12
N THR A 578 -3.73 -19.70 5.67
CA THR A 578 -3.28 -18.38 5.23
C THR A 578 -1.79 -18.13 5.48
N ASP A 579 -1.20 -18.66 6.55
CA ASP A 579 0.24 -18.52 6.82
C ASP A 579 1.14 -19.23 5.80
N LEU A 580 0.65 -20.27 5.14
CA LEU A 580 1.37 -21.02 4.13
C LEU A 580 1.00 -20.63 2.71
N ASN A 581 -0.30 -20.49 2.45
CA ASN A 581 -0.85 -20.30 1.10
C ASN A 581 -1.16 -18.83 0.77
N GLY A 582 -0.94 -17.88 1.70
CA GLY A 582 -1.41 -16.50 1.54
C GLY A 582 -2.93 -16.44 1.52
N MET A 583 -3.52 -15.44 0.86
CA MET A 583 -4.97 -15.39 0.73
C MET A 583 -5.50 -16.63 -0.01
N ILE A 584 -6.69 -17.07 0.39
CA ILE A 584 -7.34 -18.26 -0.15
C ILE A 584 -8.64 -17.82 -0.81
N VAL A 585 -8.83 -18.21 -2.07
CA VAL A 585 -10.04 -17.91 -2.85
C VAL A 585 -10.80 -19.19 -3.12
N CYS A 586 -12.07 -19.22 -2.74
CA CYS A 586 -13.01 -20.30 -3.04
C CYS A 586 -14.03 -19.84 -4.08
N GLU A 587 -13.97 -20.41 -5.28
CA GLU A 587 -14.83 -20.12 -6.42
C GLU A 587 -14.97 -21.38 -7.29
N GLU A 588 -16.08 -21.53 -8.02
CA GLU A 588 -16.30 -22.62 -8.98
C GLU A 588 -16.03 -24.02 -8.40
N ASN A 589 -16.47 -24.28 -7.17
CA ASN A 589 -16.30 -25.54 -6.42
C ASN A 589 -14.84 -25.88 -6.07
N MET A 590 -13.95 -24.91 -6.04
CA MET A 590 -12.55 -25.12 -5.69
C MET A 590 -12.02 -23.99 -4.79
N CYS A 591 -11.20 -24.36 -3.81
CA CYS A 591 -10.43 -23.40 -3.02
C CYS A 591 -8.94 -23.46 -3.42
N ARG A 592 -8.29 -22.30 -3.55
CA ARG A 592 -6.86 -22.19 -3.89
C ARG A 592 -6.20 -21.05 -3.13
N GLY A 593 -4.97 -21.25 -2.71
CA GLY A 593 -4.13 -20.18 -2.19
C GLY A 593 -3.46 -19.37 -3.31
N ILE A 594 -3.06 -18.16 -3.02
CA ILE A 594 -2.26 -17.34 -3.95
C ILE A 594 -0.80 -17.83 -4.03
N ILE A 595 -0.34 -18.51 -2.99
CA ILE A 595 0.97 -19.17 -2.88
C ILE A 595 0.73 -20.67 -3.00
N GLU A 596 1.35 -21.30 -4.00
CA GLU A 596 1.32 -22.74 -4.22
C GLU A 596 2.24 -23.52 -3.27
#